data_579b44d35bed3087f252d0d1c4816991
#
_entry.id   579b44d35bed3087f252d0d1c4816991
#
_cell.length_a   1.000
_cell.length_b   1.000
_cell.length_c   1.000
_cell.angle_alpha   90.00
_cell.angle_beta   90.00
_cell.angle_gamma   90.00
#
_symmetry.space_group_name_H-M   'P 1'
#
loop_
_entity.id
_entity.type
_entity.pdbx_description
1 polymer ?
#
loop_
_entity_poly.entity_id
_entity_poly.type
_entity_poly.pdbx_seq_one_letter_code
_entity_poly.pdbx_strand_id
1 'polypeptide(L)'
;MKKMKRALAGILTVAVLAGAYQYRIHRLQDSLSQQVLRFHVIANSNTKEDQALKLKVRDGIGAYLKEKLSGVDGLKECEIAVTEELGQIEQCARQIIAAEGYEYSVDAKVKTADFPKKTYGAFTFPKGKYRALNVVIGDGAGENWWCVMYPNLCFSGSVYEVIDENSKEELRAVLTEDEYEEIMAEGTIKVKFKYLDAFMRIFRKG
;
A
#
# COMPACT_ATOMS: atom_id res chain seq x y z
N MET A 1 -40.74 27.89 -0.60
CA MET A 1 -40.34 27.18 -1.84
C MET A 1 -38.91 27.50 -2.33
N LYS A 2 -38.50 28.79 -2.50
CA LYS A 2 -37.13 29.13 -2.98
C LYS A 2 -35.99 28.66 -2.05
N LYS A 3 -36.14 28.77 -0.72
CA LYS A 3 -35.14 28.32 0.27
C LYS A 3 -34.97 26.80 0.24
N MET A 4 -36.06 26.03 0.10
CA MET A 4 -36.03 24.56 0.01
C MET A 4 -35.37 24.08 -1.28
N LYS A 5 -35.64 24.73 -2.43
CA LYS A 5 -34.95 24.43 -3.70
C LYS A 5 -33.44 24.69 -3.62
N ARG A 6 -33.02 25.77 -2.95
CA ARG A 6 -31.59 26.08 -2.73
C ARG A 6 -30.91 25.05 -1.82
N ALA A 7 -31.58 24.63 -0.74
CA ALA A 7 -31.07 23.58 0.14
C ALA A 7 -30.96 22.25 -0.60
N LEU A 8 -31.94 21.86 -1.39
CA LEU A 8 -31.89 20.61 -2.19
C LEU A 8 -30.78 20.66 -3.24
N ALA A 9 -30.60 21.81 -3.92
CA ALA A 9 -29.49 21.98 -4.87
C ALA A 9 -28.14 21.88 -4.17
N GLY A 10 -27.96 22.43 -2.97
CA GLY A 10 -26.74 22.31 -2.17
C GLY A 10 -26.43 20.85 -1.80
N ILE A 11 -27.45 20.11 -1.33
CA ILE A 11 -27.30 18.68 -0.98
C ILE A 11 -26.90 17.88 -2.23
N LEU A 12 -27.56 18.14 -3.37
CA LEU A 12 -27.23 17.44 -4.62
C LEU A 12 -25.79 17.72 -5.07
N THR A 13 -25.35 18.97 -4.97
CA THR A 13 -23.96 19.35 -5.30
C THR A 13 -22.97 18.61 -4.40
N VAL A 14 -23.20 18.56 -3.09
CA VAL A 14 -22.34 17.82 -2.16
C VAL A 14 -22.33 16.32 -2.48
N ALA A 15 -23.49 15.73 -2.79
CA ALA A 15 -23.59 14.32 -3.16
C ALA A 15 -22.82 14.02 -4.45
N VAL A 16 -22.90 14.88 -5.48
CA VAL A 16 -22.15 14.73 -6.74
C VAL A 16 -20.65 14.85 -6.49
N LEU A 17 -20.21 15.82 -5.69
CA LEU A 17 -18.79 15.98 -5.36
C LEU A 17 -18.25 14.80 -4.57
N ALA A 18 -19.02 14.30 -3.59
CA ALA A 18 -18.64 13.10 -2.82
C ALA A 18 -18.57 11.85 -3.73
N GLY A 19 -19.52 11.68 -4.64
CA GLY A 19 -19.52 10.59 -5.63
C GLY A 19 -18.31 10.66 -6.57
N ALA A 20 -18.01 11.85 -7.09
CA ALA A 20 -16.84 12.06 -7.94
C ALA A 20 -15.50 11.79 -7.21
N TYR A 21 -15.43 12.19 -5.93
CA TYR A 21 -14.29 11.91 -5.08
C TYR A 21 -14.10 10.40 -4.86
N GLN A 22 -15.18 9.68 -4.49
CA GLN A 22 -15.14 8.22 -4.29
C GLN A 22 -14.76 7.48 -5.57
N TYR A 23 -15.30 7.90 -6.70
CA TYR A 23 -14.96 7.35 -8.01
C TYR A 23 -13.47 7.53 -8.35
N ARG A 24 -12.90 8.70 -8.05
CA ARG A 24 -11.48 9.00 -8.26
C ARG A 24 -10.59 8.09 -7.41
N ILE A 25 -10.90 7.97 -6.10
CA ILE A 25 -10.14 7.10 -5.19
C ILE A 25 -10.24 5.64 -5.64
N HIS A 26 -11.40 5.21 -6.09
CA HIS A 26 -11.57 3.83 -6.56
C HIS A 26 -10.75 3.56 -7.82
N ARG A 27 -10.77 4.49 -8.78
CA ARG A 27 -9.94 4.39 -9.98
C ARG A 27 -8.45 4.36 -9.68
N LEU A 28 -7.99 5.23 -8.78
CA LEU A 28 -6.61 5.23 -8.31
C LEU A 28 -6.24 3.89 -7.68
N GLN A 29 -7.08 3.37 -6.80
CA GLN A 29 -6.84 2.07 -6.14
C GLN A 29 -6.79 0.92 -7.15
N ASP A 30 -7.73 0.89 -8.10
CA ASP A 30 -7.78 -0.14 -9.15
C ASP A 30 -6.51 -0.10 -10.01
N SER A 31 -6.06 1.09 -10.40
CA SER A 31 -4.84 1.27 -11.18
C SER A 31 -3.60 0.85 -10.40
N LEU A 32 -3.44 1.35 -9.16
CA LEU A 32 -2.32 0.97 -8.29
C LEU A 32 -2.28 -0.53 -8.02
N SER A 33 -3.44 -1.18 -7.87
CA SER A 33 -3.51 -2.62 -7.61
C SER A 33 -2.95 -3.49 -8.74
N GLN A 34 -2.85 -2.93 -9.95
CA GLN A 34 -2.29 -3.57 -11.14
C GLN A 34 -0.81 -3.23 -11.37
N GLN A 35 -0.26 -2.32 -10.59
CA GLN A 35 1.09 -1.80 -10.76
C GLN A 35 2.01 -2.13 -9.59
N VAL A 36 1.46 -2.61 -8.46
CA VAL A 36 2.24 -2.89 -7.26
C VAL A 36 2.05 -4.30 -6.74
N LEU A 37 3.12 -4.89 -6.22
CA LEU A 37 3.06 -6.07 -5.37
C LEU A 37 3.26 -5.63 -3.92
N ARG A 38 2.32 -6.03 -3.06
CA ARG A 38 2.38 -5.70 -1.63
C ARG A 38 3.03 -6.83 -0.85
N PHE A 39 3.39 -6.53 0.40
CA PHE A 39 3.91 -7.51 1.35
C PHE A 39 3.30 -7.25 2.72
N HIS A 40 2.81 -8.29 3.38
CA HIS A 40 2.40 -8.18 4.77
C HIS A 40 2.73 -9.43 5.57
N VAL A 41 3.03 -9.22 6.86
CA VAL A 41 3.31 -10.26 7.83
C VAL A 41 2.32 -10.13 8.96
N ILE A 42 1.67 -11.23 9.32
CA ILE A 42 0.67 -11.31 10.38
C ILE A 42 1.29 -12.02 11.58
N ALA A 43 1.25 -11.39 12.74
CA ALA A 43 1.75 -12.00 13.98
C ALA A 43 0.82 -13.10 14.48
N ASN A 44 1.36 -14.04 15.25
CA ASN A 44 0.56 -15.05 15.93
C ASN A 44 -0.51 -14.42 16.85
N SER A 45 -0.13 -13.44 17.65
CA SER A 45 -1.04 -12.70 18.53
C SER A 45 -0.63 -11.23 18.70
N ASN A 46 -1.34 -10.49 19.57
CA ASN A 46 -1.05 -9.09 19.90
C ASN A 46 -0.16 -8.92 21.14
N THR A 47 0.47 -9.99 21.65
CA THR A 47 1.47 -9.86 22.69
C THR A 47 2.69 -9.08 22.19
N LYS A 48 3.42 -8.45 23.09
CA LYS A 48 4.64 -7.69 22.72
C LYS A 48 5.69 -8.59 22.09
N GLU A 49 5.79 -9.81 22.59
CA GLU A 49 6.72 -10.84 22.14
C GLU A 49 6.40 -11.26 20.70
N ASP A 50 5.14 -11.58 20.39
CA ASP A 50 4.72 -11.97 19.05
C ASP A 50 4.84 -10.81 18.05
N GLN A 51 4.57 -9.58 18.50
CA GLN A 51 4.76 -8.40 17.64
C GLN A 51 6.27 -8.15 17.37
N ALA A 52 7.15 -8.36 18.35
CA ALA A 52 8.60 -8.28 18.15
C ALA A 52 9.11 -9.40 17.22
N LEU A 53 8.64 -10.63 17.41
CA LEU A 53 8.96 -11.77 16.57
C LEU A 53 8.55 -11.53 15.11
N LYS A 54 7.34 -11.02 14.87
CA LYS A 54 6.87 -10.63 13.54
C LYS A 54 7.84 -9.68 12.84
N LEU A 55 8.38 -8.69 13.56
CA LEU A 55 9.33 -7.74 12.97
C LEU A 55 10.65 -8.42 12.59
N LYS A 56 11.16 -9.36 13.39
CA LYS A 56 12.36 -10.14 13.07
C LYS A 56 12.14 -11.03 11.83
N VAL A 57 10.99 -11.69 11.75
CA VAL A 57 10.59 -12.50 10.59
C VAL A 57 10.49 -11.64 9.33
N ARG A 58 9.84 -10.47 9.43
CA ARG A 58 9.79 -9.49 8.35
C ARG A 58 11.17 -9.10 7.84
N ASP A 59 12.09 -8.77 8.78
CA ASP A 59 13.42 -8.30 8.43
C ASP A 59 14.25 -9.39 7.76
N GLY A 60 14.16 -10.63 8.24
CA GLY A 60 14.85 -11.76 7.63
C GLY A 60 14.31 -12.09 6.23
N ILE A 61 12.99 -12.13 6.06
CA ILE A 61 12.39 -12.32 4.73
C ILE A 61 12.75 -11.15 3.82
N GLY A 62 12.74 -9.92 4.34
CA GLY A 62 13.13 -8.73 3.59
C GLY A 62 14.57 -8.78 3.08
N ALA A 63 15.52 -9.19 3.94
CA ALA A 63 16.92 -9.35 3.56
C ALA A 63 17.10 -10.44 2.48
N TYR A 64 16.41 -11.57 2.63
CA TYR A 64 16.41 -12.66 1.66
C TYR A 64 15.87 -12.21 0.29
N LEU A 65 14.69 -11.58 0.29
CA LEU A 65 14.04 -11.13 -0.94
C LEU A 65 14.80 -9.98 -1.62
N LYS A 66 15.46 -9.11 -0.87
CA LYS A 66 16.30 -8.05 -1.45
C LYS A 66 17.40 -8.62 -2.34
N GLU A 67 18.02 -9.72 -1.94
CA GLU A 67 19.04 -10.41 -2.73
C GLU A 67 18.41 -11.07 -3.96
N LYS A 68 17.33 -11.82 -3.77
CA LYS A 68 16.66 -12.58 -4.82
C LYS A 68 15.97 -11.73 -5.89
N LEU A 69 15.46 -10.59 -5.51
CA LEU A 69 14.78 -9.67 -6.42
C LEU A 69 15.73 -8.62 -7.03
N SER A 70 17.02 -8.71 -6.72
CA SER A 70 18.02 -7.84 -7.33
C SER A 70 18.10 -8.07 -8.85
N GLY A 71 17.83 -7.02 -9.64
CA GLY A 71 17.80 -7.10 -11.10
C GLY A 71 16.50 -7.67 -11.69
N VAL A 72 15.49 -7.95 -10.88
CA VAL A 72 14.15 -8.28 -11.37
C VAL A 72 13.43 -7.01 -11.77
N ASP A 73 13.10 -6.91 -13.06
CA ASP A 73 12.45 -5.74 -13.65
C ASP A 73 11.02 -6.11 -14.06
N GLY A 74 10.04 -5.41 -13.48
CA GLY A 74 8.64 -5.64 -13.76
C GLY A 74 7.86 -6.34 -12.65
N LEU A 75 6.56 -5.96 -12.55
CA LEU A 75 5.64 -6.49 -11.53
C LEU A 75 5.42 -8.00 -11.68
N LYS A 76 5.22 -8.45 -12.92
CA LYS A 76 4.90 -9.85 -13.21
C LYS A 76 6.09 -10.76 -12.91
N GLU A 77 7.28 -10.33 -13.31
CA GLU A 77 8.55 -11.01 -13.04
C GLU A 77 8.81 -11.08 -11.54
N CYS A 78 8.55 -10.01 -10.82
CA CYS A 78 8.64 -9.97 -9.36
C CYS A 78 7.64 -10.94 -8.69
N GLU A 79 6.39 -10.96 -9.14
CA GLU A 79 5.38 -11.90 -8.62
C GLU A 79 5.76 -13.36 -8.88
N ILE A 80 6.29 -13.67 -10.06
CA ILE A 80 6.77 -15.01 -10.40
C ILE A 80 7.93 -15.40 -9.50
N ALA A 81 8.98 -14.57 -9.40
CA ALA A 81 10.14 -14.82 -8.57
C ALA A 81 9.76 -15.04 -7.09
N VAL A 82 8.89 -14.21 -6.53
CA VAL A 82 8.39 -14.39 -5.16
C VAL A 82 7.60 -15.70 -5.00
N THR A 83 6.81 -16.07 -6.02
CA THR A 83 6.00 -17.30 -5.98
C THR A 83 6.89 -18.55 -6.02
N GLU A 84 7.97 -18.55 -6.79
CA GLU A 84 8.94 -19.63 -6.84
C GLU A 84 9.72 -19.79 -5.52
N GLU A 85 9.91 -18.70 -4.79
CA GLU A 85 10.66 -18.68 -3.53
C GLU A 85 9.79 -18.90 -2.26
N LEU A 86 8.48 -19.19 -2.38
CA LEU A 86 7.60 -19.34 -1.22
C LEU A 86 8.10 -20.37 -0.20
N GLY A 87 8.62 -21.52 -0.66
CA GLY A 87 9.16 -22.53 0.23
C GLY A 87 10.41 -22.06 1.01
N GLN A 88 11.27 -21.26 0.38
CA GLN A 88 12.46 -20.69 1.01
C GLN A 88 12.08 -19.54 1.97
N ILE A 89 11.08 -18.76 1.63
CA ILE A 89 10.50 -17.71 2.48
C ILE A 89 9.98 -18.33 3.78
N GLU A 90 9.20 -19.41 3.68
CA GLU A 90 8.71 -20.13 4.86
C GLU A 90 9.85 -20.74 5.68
N GLN A 91 10.86 -21.32 5.02
CA GLN A 91 12.02 -21.89 5.71
C GLN A 91 12.81 -20.81 6.45
N CYS A 92 13.07 -19.66 5.82
CA CYS A 92 13.70 -18.50 6.44
C CYS A 92 12.91 -18.04 7.69
N ALA A 93 11.61 -17.90 7.55
CA ALA A 93 10.75 -17.51 8.68
C ALA A 93 10.80 -18.52 9.83
N ARG A 94 10.68 -19.81 9.54
CA ARG A 94 10.76 -20.89 10.55
C ARG A 94 12.11 -20.92 11.26
N GLN A 95 13.21 -20.68 10.57
CA GLN A 95 14.54 -20.61 11.18
C GLN A 95 14.65 -19.47 12.18
N ILE A 96 14.10 -18.29 11.84
CA ILE A 96 14.08 -17.12 12.73
C ILE A 96 13.20 -17.40 13.94
N ILE A 97 12.02 -17.97 13.74
CA ILE A 97 11.08 -18.32 14.81
C ILE A 97 11.71 -19.30 15.78
N ALA A 98 12.37 -20.35 15.28
CA ALA A 98 13.07 -21.35 16.09
C ALA A 98 14.27 -20.75 16.85
N ALA A 99 15.03 -19.85 16.23
CA ALA A 99 16.17 -19.17 16.88
C ALA A 99 15.71 -18.26 18.03
N GLU A 100 14.47 -17.76 17.96
CA GLU A 100 13.83 -16.98 19.05
C GLU A 100 13.13 -17.84 20.11
N GLY A 101 13.20 -19.18 19.98
CA GLY A 101 12.66 -20.13 20.96
C GLY A 101 11.17 -20.44 20.80
N TYR A 102 10.58 -20.19 19.61
CA TYR A 102 9.17 -20.47 19.33
C TYR A 102 9.02 -21.63 18.32
N GLU A 103 7.85 -22.27 18.34
CA GLU A 103 7.50 -23.38 17.44
C GLU A 103 6.29 -23.07 16.55
N TYR A 104 6.09 -21.78 16.21
CA TYR A 104 4.97 -21.37 15.38
C TYR A 104 5.12 -21.88 13.94
N SER A 105 3.98 -22.30 13.36
CA SER A 105 3.88 -22.57 11.93
C SER A 105 4.02 -21.28 11.12
N VAL A 106 4.40 -21.43 9.85
CA VAL A 106 4.41 -20.33 8.87
C VAL A 106 3.70 -20.78 7.62
N ASP A 107 2.80 -19.92 7.12
CA ASP A 107 2.12 -20.08 5.82
C ASP A 107 2.42 -18.83 4.97
N ALA A 108 3.06 -19.02 3.83
CA ALA A 108 3.41 -17.96 2.89
C ALA A 108 2.68 -18.17 1.55
N LYS A 109 1.96 -17.15 1.09
CA LYS A 109 1.20 -17.22 -0.17
C LYS A 109 1.18 -15.89 -0.89
N VAL A 110 1.27 -15.93 -2.22
CA VAL A 110 0.94 -14.77 -3.05
C VAL A 110 -0.55 -14.83 -3.39
N LYS A 111 -1.31 -13.90 -2.84
CA LYS A 111 -2.77 -13.82 -3.03
C LYS A 111 -3.26 -12.37 -3.02
N THR A 112 -4.51 -12.17 -3.45
CA THR A 112 -5.18 -10.88 -3.25
C THR A 112 -5.62 -10.76 -1.80
N ALA A 113 -5.28 -9.63 -1.16
CA ALA A 113 -5.60 -9.35 0.24
C ALA A 113 -6.07 -7.90 0.41
N ASP A 114 -6.86 -7.65 1.46
CA ASP A 114 -7.33 -6.31 1.82
C ASP A 114 -6.24 -5.56 2.58
N PHE A 115 -5.93 -4.35 2.11
CA PHE A 115 -4.96 -3.45 2.74
C PHE A 115 -5.66 -2.20 3.25
N PRO A 116 -5.36 -1.72 4.45
CA PRO A 116 -5.78 -0.42 4.91
C PRO A 116 -5.05 0.69 4.14
N LYS A 117 -5.55 1.93 4.24
CA LYS A 117 -4.78 3.11 3.82
C LYS A 117 -3.47 3.15 4.59
N LYS A 118 -2.33 3.26 3.89
CA LYS A 118 -0.99 3.29 4.50
C LYS A 118 -0.13 4.38 3.88
N THR A 119 0.61 5.07 4.75
CA THR A 119 1.57 6.09 4.35
C THR A 119 3.00 5.58 4.61
N TYR A 120 3.88 5.78 3.64
CA TYR A 120 5.29 5.43 3.65
C TYR A 120 6.07 6.70 3.26
N GLY A 121 6.70 7.37 4.21
CA GLY A 121 7.29 8.69 3.96
C GLY A 121 6.26 9.65 3.37
N ALA A 122 6.53 10.18 2.18
CA ALA A 122 5.63 11.09 1.45
C ALA A 122 4.50 10.40 0.67
N PHE A 123 4.51 9.06 0.55
CA PHE A 123 3.57 8.32 -0.31
C PHE A 123 2.44 7.68 0.48
N THR A 124 1.22 7.90 0.06
CA THR A 124 0.02 7.34 0.69
C THR A 124 -0.73 6.43 -0.29
N PHE A 125 -0.76 5.13 0.00
CA PHE A 125 -1.52 4.16 -0.76
C PHE A 125 -2.95 4.04 -0.21
N PRO A 126 -3.98 4.11 -1.07
CA PRO A 126 -5.37 4.00 -0.64
C PRO A 126 -5.69 2.61 -0.09
N LYS A 127 -6.74 2.55 0.74
CA LYS A 127 -7.33 1.29 1.15
C LYS A 127 -7.87 0.54 -0.07
N GLY A 128 -7.62 -0.77 -0.13
CA GLY A 128 -8.17 -1.59 -1.22
C GLY A 128 -7.62 -3.00 -1.26
N LYS A 129 -7.95 -3.72 -2.34
CA LYS A 129 -7.45 -5.07 -2.61
C LYS A 129 -6.21 -4.99 -3.48
N TYR A 130 -5.16 -5.69 -3.06
CA TYR A 130 -3.88 -5.74 -3.77
C TYR A 130 -3.35 -7.17 -3.85
N ARG A 131 -2.61 -7.49 -4.90
CA ARG A 131 -1.77 -8.70 -4.91
C ARG A 131 -0.66 -8.53 -3.88
N ALA A 132 -0.40 -9.58 -3.10
CA ALA A 132 0.55 -9.49 -1.99
C ALA A 132 1.17 -10.85 -1.66
N LEU A 133 2.46 -10.82 -1.30
CA LEU A 133 3.04 -11.85 -0.46
C LEU A 133 2.43 -11.69 0.95
N ASN A 134 1.74 -12.72 1.39
CA ASN A 134 1.11 -12.82 2.69
C ASN A 134 1.82 -13.89 3.51
N VAL A 135 2.42 -13.50 4.63
CA VAL A 135 3.09 -14.41 5.55
C VAL A 135 2.34 -14.41 6.88
N VAL A 136 1.86 -15.57 7.28
CA VAL A 136 1.11 -15.76 8.53
C VAL A 136 1.95 -16.57 9.49
N ILE A 137 2.13 -16.05 10.71
CA ILE A 137 2.86 -16.72 11.80
C ILE A 137 1.83 -17.30 12.78
N GLY A 138 1.92 -18.60 13.06
CA GLY A 138 1.04 -19.30 13.99
C GLY A 138 -0.43 -19.15 13.61
N ASP A 139 -1.27 -18.70 14.54
CA ASP A 139 -2.71 -18.52 14.36
C ASP A 139 -3.07 -17.29 13.53
N GLY A 140 -2.12 -16.38 13.27
CA GLY A 140 -2.37 -15.16 12.51
C GLY A 140 -3.43 -14.24 13.13
N ALA A 141 -3.58 -14.29 14.45
CA ALA A 141 -4.58 -13.52 15.19
C ALA A 141 -4.09 -12.12 15.65
N GLY A 142 -2.82 -11.80 15.34
CA GLY A 142 -2.21 -10.54 15.73
C GLY A 142 -2.29 -9.46 14.66
N GLU A 143 -1.75 -8.28 14.99
CA GLU A 143 -1.67 -7.15 14.08
C GLU A 143 -0.72 -7.42 12.90
N ASN A 144 -1.11 -6.87 11.76
CA ASN A 144 -0.35 -6.98 10.51
C ASN A 144 0.72 -5.87 10.40
N TRP A 145 1.83 -6.21 9.80
CA TRP A 145 2.76 -5.26 9.20
C TRP A 145 2.54 -5.20 7.68
N TRP A 146 2.62 -3.99 7.09
CA TRP A 146 2.21 -3.72 5.70
C TRP A 146 3.28 -2.97 4.93
N CYS A 147 3.56 -3.40 3.68
CA CYS A 147 4.50 -2.69 2.80
C CYS A 147 4.15 -2.82 1.31
N VAL A 148 4.96 -2.15 0.47
CA VAL A 148 5.01 -2.29 -0.99
C VAL A 148 6.33 -2.97 -1.34
N MET A 149 6.27 -4.14 -1.96
CA MET A 149 7.45 -4.93 -2.35
C MET A 149 7.94 -4.51 -3.75
N TYR A 150 7.01 -4.30 -4.67
CA TYR A 150 7.29 -3.80 -6.00
C TYR A 150 6.38 -2.59 -6.30
N PRO A 151 6.88 -1.44 -6.74
CA PRO A 151 8.29 -1.04 -6.67
C PRO A 151 8.83 -1.08 -5.25
N ASN A 152 10.15 -1.18 -5.11
CA ASN A 152 10.78 -1.49 -3.84
C ASN A 152 10.72 -0.34 -2.82
N LEU A 153 9.75 -0.41 -1.91
CA LEU A 153 9.68 0.48 -0.73
C LEU A 153 10.03 -0.23 0.59
N CYS A 154 10.13 -1.59 0.56
CA CYS A 154 10.31 -2.39 1.78
C CYS A 154 11.75 -2.59 2.19
N PHE A 155 12.69 -2.54 1.25
CA PHE A 155 14.07 -3.00 1.45
C PHE A 155 15.10 -1.88 1.40
N SER A 156 14.65 -0.65 1.21
CA SER A 156 15.46 0.57 1.18
C SER A 156 15.43 1.28 2.53
N GLY A 157 16.28 0.88 3.46
CA GLY A 157 16.52 1.62 4.70
C GLY A 157 15.41 1.54 5.76
N SER A 158 15.39 2.44 6.72
CA SER A 158 14.44 2.49 7.83
C SER A 158 13.00 2.66 7.36
N VAL A 159 12.21 1.65 7.57
CA VAL A 159 10.91 1.27 6.96
C VAL A 159 9.78 2.30 7.03
N TYR A 160 9.94 3.46 7.68
CA TYR A 160 8.80 4.36 7.90
C TYR A 160 9.09 5.85 7.73
N GLU A 161 10.35 6.29 7.69
CA GLU A 161 10.63 7.73 7.75
C GLU A 161 11.26 8.34 6.49
N VAL A 162 12.06 7.60 5.74
CA VAL A 162 12.72 8.13 4.54
C VAL A 162 12.70 7.11 3.43
N ILE A 163 11.91 7.38 2.39
CA ILE A 163 12.03 6.65 1.12
C ILE A 163 13.23 7.26 0.39
N ASP A 164 14.18 6.40 -0.01
CA ASP A 164 15.35 6.84 -0.75
C ASP A 164 15.00 7.32 -2.17
N GLU A 165 15.93 8.02 -2.82
CA GLU A 165 15.69 8.55 -4.16
C GLU A 165 15.48 7.44 -5.20
N ASN A 166 16.16 6.29 -5.06
CA ASN A 166 15.98 5.15 -5.98
C ASN A 166 14.54 4.63 -5.94
N SER A 167 13.97 4.46 -4.74
CA SER A 167 12.57 4.03 -4.59
C SER A 167 11.57 5.04 -5.17
N LYS A 168 11.88 6.33 -5.12
CA LYS A 168 11.06 7.37 -5.77
C LYS A 168 11.14 7.28 -7.29
N GLU A 169 12.34 7.03 -7.84
CA GLU A 169 12.53 6.84 -9.28
C GLU A 169 11.82 5.58 -9.78
N GLU A 170 11.91 4.46 -9.04
CA GLU A 170 11.18 3.25 -9.35
C GLU A 170 9.65 3.47 -9.35
N LEU A 171 9.12 4.21 -8.36
CA LEU A 171 7.69 4.58 -8.34
C LEU A 171 7.29 5.44 -9.54
N ARG A 172 8.14 6.41 -9.94
CA ARG A 172 7.88 7.23 -11.12
C ARG A 172 7.92 6.46 -12.43
N ALA A 173 8.77 5.43 -12.51
CA ALA A 173 8.88 4.59 -13.69
C ALA A 173 7.64 3.71 -13.90
N VAL A 174 6.95 3.34 -12.82
CA VAL A 174 5.80 2.43 -12.83
C VAL A 174 4.47 3.18 -12.88
N LEU A 175 4.36 4.33 -12.22
CA LEU A 175 3.12 5.10 -12.10
C LEU A 175 3.05 6.21 -13.16
N THR A 176 1.83 6.58 -13.55
CA THR A 176 1.63 7.83 -14.30
C THR A 176 1.92 9.04 -13.40
N GLU A 177 2.26 10.19 -13.99
CA GLU A 177 2.55 11.41 -13.20
C GLU A 177 1.35 11.83 -12.33
N ASP A 178 0.13 11.68 -12.84
CA ASP A 178 -1.09 11.98 -12.08
C ASP A 178 -1.25 11.06 -10.86
N GLU A 179 -0.95 9.76 -11.00
CA GLU A 179 -0.99 8.78 -9.89
C GLU A 179 0.12 9.04 -8.88
N TYR A 180 1.32 9.32 -9.36
CA TYR A 180 2.46 9.64 -8.52
C TYR A 180 2.19 10.89 -7.68
N GLU A 181 1.70 11.99 -8.29
CA GLU A 181 1.29 13.20 -7.58
C GLU A 181 0.18 12.93 -6.56
N GLU A 182 -0.76 12.02 -6.88
CA GLU A 182 -1.89 11.73 -6.02
C GLU A 182 -1.50 10.93 -4.77
N ILE A 183 -0.58 9.96 -4.90
CA ILE A 183 -0.07 9.23 -3.72
C ILE A 183 0.96 10.05 -2.93
N MET A 184 1.67 10.99 -3.56
CA MET A 184 2.58 11.94 -2.90
C MET A 184 1.86 13.02 -2.11
N ALA A 185 0.60 13.30 -2.38
CA ALA A 185 -0.15 14.31 -1.66
C ALA A 185 -0.42 13.84 -0.23
N GLU A 186 0.44 14.22 0.70
CA GLU A 186 0.22 14.09 2.14
C GLU A 186 -1.22 14.48 2.50
N GLY A 187 -2.10 13.51 2.71
CA GLY A 187 -3.39 13.69 3.41
C GLY A 187 -4.22 14.96 3.12
N THR A 188 -3.65 15.93 2.47
CA THR A 188 -4.30 17.17 2.05
C THR A 188 -4.80 16.96 0.64
N ILE A 189 -6.08 16.70 0.53
CA ILE A 189 -6.82 16.71 -0.73
C ILE A 189 -6.63 18.09 -1.36
N LYS A 190 -5.59 18.27 -2.17
CA LYS A 190 -5.57 19.37 -3.14
C LYS A 190 -6.55 18.98 -4.24
N VAL A 191 -7.84 19.19 -3.99
CA VAL A 191 -8.84 19.15 -5.04
C VAL A 191 -8.48 20.29 -5.99
N LYS A 192 -7.66 20.02 -6.99
CA LYS A 192 -7.48 20.92 -8.12
C LYS A 192 -8.80 20.91 -8.89
N PHE A 193 -9.72 21.76 -8.52
CA PHE A 193 -10.93 22.02 -9.29
C PHE A 193 -10.54 22.75 -10.59
N LYS A 194 -10.07 22.01 -11.57
CA LYS A 194 -9.77 22.55 -12.92
C LYS A 194 -10.99 23.30 -13.52
N TYR A 195 -12.17 23.03 -13.01
CA TYR A 195 -13.43 23.67 -13.40
C TYR A 195 -13.97 24.71 -12.39
N LEU A 196 -13.48 24.71 -11.15
CA LEU A 196 -13.92 25.71 -10.16
C LEU A 196 -13.37 27.10 -10.49
N ASP A 197 -12.14 27.16 -11.00
CA ASP A 197 -11.55 28.42 -11.47
C ASP A 197 -12.29 28.97 -12.67
N ALA A 198 -12.76 28.12 -13.58
CA ALA A 198 -13.62 28.53 -14.70
C ALA A 198 -15.01 28.97 -14.21
N PHE A 199 -15.59 28.27 -13.25
CA PHE A 199 -16.88 28.59 -12.64
C PHE A 199 -16.82 29.87 -11.82
N MET A 200 -15.80 30.08 -11.00
CA MET A 200 -15.60 31.31 -10.24
C MET A 200 -15.33 32.54 -11.13
N ARG A 201 -14.71 32.37 -12.30
CA ARG A 201 -14.56 33.46 -13.29
C ARG A 201 -15.89 33.94 -13.85
N ILE A 202 -16.88 33.06 -13.97
CA ILE A 202 -18.22 33.41 -14.47
C ILE A 202 -18.98 34.26 -13.41
N PHE A 203 -18.81 33.94 -12.11
CA PHE A 203 -19.51 34.66 -11.01
C PHE A 203 -18.80 35.93 -10.54
N ARG A 204 -17.53 36.15 -10.93
CA ARG A 204 -16.78 37.36 -10.56
C ARG A 204 -16.96 38.51 -11.57
N LYS A 205 -17.74 38.30 -12.64
CA LYS A 205 -18.06 39.30 -13.69
C LYS A 205 -19.53 39.76 -13.66
N GLY A 206 -20.24 39.54 -12.55
CA GLY A 206 -21.59 40.05 -12.33
C GLY A 206 -21.67 41.03 -11.19
#